data_4c3705f1c73879f678ad7e3fe678f98f
#
_entry.id   4c3705f1c73879f678ad7e3fe678f98f
#
_cell.length_a   1.000
_cell.length_b   1.000
_cell.length_c   1.000
_cell.angle_alpha   90.00
_cell.angle_beta   90.00
_cell.angle_gamma   90.00
#
_symmetry.space_group_name_H-M   'P 1'
#
loop_
_entity.id
_entity.type
_entity.pdbx_description
1 polymer ?
#
loop_
_entity_poly.entity_id
_entity_poly.type
_entity_poly.pdbx_seq_one_letter_code
_entity_poly.pdbx_strand_id
1 'polypeptide(L)'
;QPAKDIASKITPARWREYYDAIQSGIARLEDKLASAAPDVIVIICNDQREMFGPGNTPMFAVYAGKDFKSIPRRTEDNVPRWAIQSTQRRDFERAYSVDQELARHLIAKLIDDDFDIAVCETMPAEIGMGHGALFLYERLLAADKVVPVVPVIINTFYPPNQAPIRRCYRLGRAIHAAVSSFAPAKRVAIVCSGGLSHFAMDEELDRSLLDAIRRKDRDALMALPEQRMVQGTSELRNWIAAAGALEPLDMTLVDYFQAPRTLGGDRIGIRIRLLGIGDRIWEAIRWTPKQYTRS
;
A
#
# COMPACT_ATOMS: atom_id res chain seq x y z
N GLN A 1 -23.38 11.86 -12.26
CA GLN A 1 -24.03 13.10 -11.79
C GLN A 1 -23.64 13.34 -10.34
N PRO A 2 -23.42 14.59 -9.94
CA PRO A 2 -23.17 14.93 -8.56
C PRO A 2 -24.37 14.52 -7.70
N ALA A 3 -24.10 13.85 -6.58
CA ALA A 3 -25.15 13.60 -5.61
C ALA A 3 -25.75 14.96 -5.21
N LYS A 4 -27.04 15.17 -5.44
CA LYS A 4 -27.77 16.39 -5.10
C LYS A 4 -27.69 16.79 -3.62
N ASP A 5 -27.02 15.96 -2.81
CA ASP A 5 -26.97 16.02 -1.35
C ASP A 5 -25.53 16.10 -0.79
N ILE A 6 -24.58 16.57 -1.60
CA ILE A 6 -23.19 16.62 -1.10
C ILE A 6 -22.99 17.67 -0.01
N ALA A 7 -23.74 18.77 -0.05
CA ALA A 7 -23.63 19.85 0.93
C ALA A 7 -23.94 19.38 2.36
N SER A 8 -24.93 18.49 2.53
CA SER A 8 -25.26 17.90 3.84
C SER A 8 -24.21 16.91 4.33
N LYS A 9 -23.39 16.35 3.43
CA LYS A 9 -22.34 15.38 3.74
C LYS A 9 -21.00 16.00 4.05
N ILE A 10 -20.80 17.30 3.81
CA ILE A 10 -19.54 18.02 4.01
C ILE A 10 -19.61 19.09 5.10
N THR A 11 -20.49 18.95 6.06
CA THR A 11 -20.54 19.86 7.22
C THR A 11 -19.35 19.62 8.17
N PRO A 12 -18.92 20.64 8.96
CA PRO A 12 -17.85 20.46 9.94
C PRO A 12 -18.08 19.30 10.91
N ALA A 13 -19.35 19.07 11.32
CA ALA A 13 -19.72 17.97 12.21
C ALA A 13 -19.47 16.61 11.50
N ARG A 14 -19.91 16.45 10.25
CA ARG A 14 -19.66 15.22 9.46
C ARG A 14 -18.17 14.99 9.21
N TRP A 15 -17.40 16.05 8.98
CA TRP A 15 -15.95 15.94 8.84
C TRP A 15 -15.30 15.46 10.13
N ARG A 16 -15.76 15.90 11.28
CA ARG A 16 -15.29 15.41 12.57
C ARG A 16 -15.60 13.93 12.75
N GLU A 17 -16.84 13.51 12.46
CA GLU A 17 -17.24 12.10 12.51
C GLU A 17 -16.35 11.22 11.60
N TYR A 18 -16.11 11.64 10.36
CA TYR A 18 -15.23 10.91 9.43
C TYR A 18 -13.80 10.86 9.95
N TYR A 19 -13.29 11.98 10.45
CA TYR A 19 -11.94 12.04 11.00
C TYR A 19 -11.78 11.08 12.18
N ASP A 20 -12.68 11.12 13.14
CA ASP A 20 -12.64 10.29 14.34
C ASP A 20 -12.76 8.79 14.00
N ALA A 21 -13.65 8.44 13.08
CA ALA A 21 -13.81 7.08 12.58
C ALA A 21 -12.52 6.58 11.88
N ILE A 22 -11.92 7.40 11.03
CA ILE A 22 -10.65 7.07 10.35
C ILE A 22 -9.52 6.90 11.35
N GLN A 23 -9.38 7.80 12.34
CA GLN A 23 -8.34 7.66 13.37
C GLN A 23 -8.53 6.40 14.20
N SER A 24 -9.77 6.05 14.56
CA SER A 24 -10.09 4.80 15.25
C SER A 24 -9.71 3.57 14.42
N GLY A 25 -9.99 3.59 13.12
CA GLY A 25 -9.59 2.50 12.21
C GLY A 25 -8.07 2.38 12.10
N ILE A 26 -7.34 3.49 11.98
CA ILE A 26 -5.86 3.51 11.95
C ILE A 26 -5.31 2.92 13.26
N ALA A 27 -5.84 3.33 14.42
CA ALA A 27 -5.40 2.81 15.71
C ALA A 27 -5.57 1.29 15.80
N ARG A 28 -6.70 0.74 15.33
CA ARG A 28 -6.91 -0.72 15.28
C ARG A 28 -5.90 -1.45 14.41
N LEU A 29 -5.44 -0.85 13.30
CA LEU A 29 -4.38 -1.43 12.48
C LEU A 29 -3.01 -1.32 13.14
N GLU A 30 -2.73 -0.19 13.79
CA GLU A 30 -1.51 0.00 14.57
C GLU A 30 -1.39 -1.06 15.65
N ASP A 31 -2.47 -1.31 16.42
CA ASP A 31 -2.54 -2.35 17.44
C ASP A 31 -2.31 -3.75 16.85
N LYS A 32 -2.92 -4.05 15.70
CA LYS A 32 -2.74 -5.33 15.03
C LYS A 32 -1.29 -5.50 14.56
N LEU A 33 -0.69 -4.50 13.95
CA LEU A 33 0.69 -4.54 13.48
C LEU A 33 1.66 -4.64 14.66
N ALA A 34 1.42 -3.90 15.74
CA ALA A 34 2.20 -3.97 16.96
C ALA A 34 2.13 -5.34 17.62
N SER A 35 0.93 -5.94 17.71
CA SER A 35 0.72 -7.28 18.25
C SER A 35 1.39 -8.36 17.41
N ALA A 36 1.42 -8.18 16.10
CA ALA A 36 2.11 -9.05 15.16
C ALA A 36 3.62 -9.03 15.34
N ALA A 37 4.17 -7.93 15.84
CA ALA A 37 5.59 -7.72 16.10
C ALA A 37 6.50 -8.23 14.96
N PRO A 38 6.34 -7.76 13.71
CA PRO A 38 7.14 -8.22 12.59
C PRO A 38 8.61 -7.84 12.77
N ASP A 39 9.50 -8.70 12.27
CA ASP A 39 10.94 -8.42 12.22
C ASP A 39 11.29 -7.60 10.97
N VAL A 40 10.45 -7.69 9.93
CA VAL A 40 10.56 -6.91 8.67
C VAL A 40 9.19 -6.78 8.01
N ILE A 41 8.99 -5.71 7.27
CA ILE A 41 7.76 -5.46 6.51
C ILE A 41 8.08 -5.37 5.01
N VAL A 42 7.41 -6.16 4.19
CA VAL A 42 7.36 -5.95 2.74
C VAL A 42 6.16 -5.05 2.46
N ILE A 43 6.41 -3.83 1.94
CA ILE A 43 5.33 -2.91 1.59
C ILE A 43 5.11 -2.86 0.09
N ILE A 44 3.91 -3.23 -0.35
CA ILE A 44 3.46 -3.07 -1.73
C ILE A 44 2.83 -1.68 -1.84
N CYS A 45 3.40 -0.83 -2.68
CA CYS A 45 2.97 0.54 -2.86
C CYS A 45 3.12 1.00 -4.32
N ASN A 46 2.68 2.20 -4.61
CA ASN A 46 2.90 2.87 -5.89
C ASN A 46 3.75 4.12 -5.71
N ASP A 47 4.25 4.64 -6.81
CA ASP A 47 5.00 5.90 -6.90
C ASP A 47 4.19 6.93 -7.70
N GLN A 48 4.12 8.16 -7.20
CA GLN A 48 3.45 9.28 -7.86
C GLN A 48 4.47 10.32 -8.36
N ARG A 49 5.49 9.84 -9.11
CA ARG A 49 6.63 10.62 -9.61
C ARG A 49 7.51 11.19 -8.49
N GLU A 50 7.58 10.51 -7.39
CA GLU A 50 8.50 10.83 -6.30
C GLU A 50 9.88 10.22 -6.56
N MET A 51 9.93 8.94 -6.91
CA MET A 51 11.18 8.23 -7.24
C MET A 51 11.43 8.13 -8.74
N PHE A 52 10.37 7.95 -9.53
CA PHE A 52 10.48 7.70 -10.96
C PHE A 52 9.92 8.86 -11.79
N GLY A 53 10.79 9.52 -12.53
CA GLY A 53 10.40 10.58 -13.47
C GLY A 53 9.80 10.05 -14.78
N PRO A 54 9.32 10.95 -15.66
CA PRO A 54 8.73 10.57 -16.95
C PRO A 54 9.66 9.77 -17.86
N GLY A 55 10.97 9.96 -17.73
CA GLY A 55 11.97 9.26 -18.54
C GLY A 55 12.31 7.86 -18.09
N ASN A 56 11.90 7.47 -16.87
CA ASN A 56 12.18 6.14 -16.33
C ASN A 56 11.07 5.75 -15.35
N THR A 57 10.04 5.09 -15.84
CA THR A 57 8.91 4.63 -15.04
C THR A 57 8.79 3.11 -15.20
N PRO A 58 9.45 2.31 -14.36
CA PRO A 58 9.38 0.85 -14.43
C PRO A 58 7.98 0.34 -14.06
N MET A 59 7.59 -0.81 -14.61
CA MET A 59 6.32 -1.46 -14.23
C MET A 59 6.35 -1.94 -12.78
N PHE A 60 7.48 -2.55 -12.39
CA PHE A 60 7.76 -3.04 -11.04
C PHE A 60 9.17 -2.66 -10.62
N ALA A 61 9.31 -2.25 -9.37
CA ALA A 61 10.61 -1.96 -8.78
C ALA A 61 10.68 -2.49 -7.35
N VAL A 62 11.90 -2.83 -6.91
CA VAL A 62 12.20 -3.16 -5.51
C VAL A 62 13.31 -2.25 -5.03
N TYR A 63 13.10 -1.62 -3.89
CA TYR A 63 14.13 -0.81 -3.27
C TYR A 63 15.02 -1.65 -2.36
N ALA A 64 16.31 -1.65 -2.64
CA ALA A 64 17.34 -2.45 -1.95
C ALA A 64 18.51 -1.59 -1.38
N GLY A 65 18.32 -0.27 -1.31
CA GLY A 65 19.28 0.61 -0.64
C GLY A 65 19.39 0.30 0.86
N LYS A 66 20.39 0.87 1.52
CA LYS A 66 20.61 0.67 2.95
C LYS A 66 19.48 1.23 3.82
N ASP A 67 19.04 2.40 3.46
CA ASP A 67 17.97 3.13 4.12
C ASP A 67 17.21 3.99 3.08
N PHE A 68 16.08 4.51 3.48
CA PHE A 68 15.39 5.55 2.74
C PHE A 68 14.97 6.67 3.68
N LYS A 69 14.77 7.85 3.11
CA LYS A 69 14.50 9.05 3.87
C LYS A 69 13.08 9.55 3.64
N SER A 70 12.47 10.01 4.72
CA SER A 70 11.36 10.94 4.66
C SER A 70 11.95 12.35 4.65
N ILE A 71 11.71 13.09 3.58
CA ILE A 71 12.15 14.48 3.47
C ILE A 71 10.90 15.34 3.55
N PRO A 72 10.80 16.28 4.52
CA PRO A 72 9.69 17.20 4.59
C PRO A 72 9.57 17.98 3.27
N ARG A 73 8.42 17.90 2.63
CA ARG A 73 8.17 18.71 1.42
C ARG A 73 8.22 20.18 1.81
N ARG A 74 9.09 20.93 1.16
CA ARG A 74 9.05 22.38 1.24
C ARG A 74 7.70 22.86 0.69
N THR A 75 7.04 23.71 1.44
CA THR A 75 5.83 24.37 0.98
C THR A 75 6.18 25.23 -0.24
N GLU A 76 5.78 24.79 -1.42
CA GLU A 76 5.61 25.77 -2.52
C GLU A 76 4.53 26.76 -2.04
N ASP A 77 4.72 28.04 -2.34
CA ASP A 77 3.94 29.15 -1.80
C ASP A 77 2.41 29.06 -1.94
N ASN A 78 1.92 28.06 -2.67
CA ASN A 78 0.51 27.88 -2.99
C ASN A 78 -0.18 26.68 -2.29
N VAL A 79 0.53 25.87 -1.51
CA VAL A 79 -0.07 24.75 -0.79
C VAL A 79 -0.18 25.08 0.69
N PRO A 80 -1.39 25.13 1.27
CA PRO A 80 -1.55 25.43 2.69
C PRO A 80 -0.77 24.44 3.57
N ARG A 81 -0.03 24.97 4.55
CA ARG A 81 0.81 24.18 5.47
C ARG A 81 0.03 23.01 6.14
N TRP A 82 -1.24 23.22 6.46
CA TRP A 82 -2.10 22.16 7.00
C TRP A 82 -2.34 20.99 6.04
N ALA A 83 -2.36 21.23 4.73
CA ALA A 83 -2.54 20.17 3.74
C ALA A 83 -1.29 19.30 3.65
N ILE A 84 -0.12 19.85 3.87
CA ILE A 84 1.15 19.12 3.92
C ILE A 84 1.24 18.36 5.24
N GLN A 85 0.91 18.99 6.36
CA GLN A 85 0.91 18.35 7.68
C GLN A 85 -0.12 17.23 7.81
N SER A 86 -1.20 17.25 7.03
CA SER A 86 -2.18 16.17 7.02
C SER A 86 -1.65 14.87 6.41
N THR A 87 -0.64 14.95 5.55
CA THR A 87 0.00 13.81 4.89
C THR A 87 1.31 13.39 5.56
N GLN A 88 1.93 14.28 6.32
CA GLN A 88 3.21 14.04 7.00
C GLN A 88 3.08 14.41 8.49
N ARG A 89 3.24 13.43 9.38
CA ARG A 89 3.24 13.68 10.83
C ARG A 89 4.51 14.39 11.34
N ARG A 90 5.53 14.57 10.51
CA ARG A 90 6.85 15.01 10.94
C ARG A 90 7.38 16.14 10.07
N ASP A 91 7.81 17.20 10.74
CA ASP A 91 8.45 18.35 10.11
C ASP A 91 9.97 18.20 9.95
N PHE A 92 10.52 16.98 10.08
CA PHE A 92 11.96 16.73 10.04
C PHE A 92 12.32 15.51 9.19
N GLU A 93 13.52 15.54 8.63
CA GLU A 93 14.10 14.41 7.89
C GLU A 93 14.31 13.22 8.83
N ARG A 94 13.92 12.04 8.37
CA ARG A 94 14.16 10.78 9.08
C ARG A 94 14.57 9.69 8.11
N ALA A 95 15.56 8.91 8.52
CA ALA A 95 15.96 7.70 7.80
C ALA A 95 15.27 6.46 8.39
N TYR A 96 14.89 5.55 7.52
CA TYR A 96 14.29 4.26 7.86
C TYR A 96 15.12 3.16 7.24
N SER A 97 15.44 2.13 8.02
CA SER A 97 16.25 1.01 7.57
C SER A 97 15.52 0.12 6.59
N VAL A 98 16.29 -0.45 5.65
CA VAL A 98 15.80 -1.47 4.71
C VAL A 98 16.45 -2.80 5.04
N ASP A 99 15.69 -3.88 4.96
CA ASP A 99 16.25 -5.23 5.03
C ASP A 99 16.84 -5.61 3.67
N GLN A 100 18.09 -5.25 3.46
CA GLN A 100 18.77 -5.46 2.18
C GLN A 100 18.90 -6.95 1.80
N GLU A 101 19.00 -7.83 2.78
CA GLU A 101 19.12 -9.27 2.54
C GLU A 101 17.82 -9.82 1.96
N LEU A 102 16.69 -9.51 2.59
CA LEU A 102 15.37 -9.87 2.07
C LEU A 102 15.09 -9.17 0.73
N ALA A 103 15.47 -7.89 0.58
CA ALA A 103 15.27 -7.16 -0.68
C ALA A 103 16.00 -7.83 -1.85
N ARG A 104 17.26 -8.20 -1.68
CA ARG A 104 18.04 -8.93 -2.71
C ARG A 104 17.49 -10.32 -2.98
N HIS A 105 17.06 -11.02 -1.94
CA HIS A 105 16.40 -12.33 -2.11
C HIS A 105 15.09 -12.19 -2.92
N LEU A 106 14.23 -11.21 -2.59
CA LEU A 106 13.02 -10.93 -3.36
C LEU A 106 13.34 -10.61 -4.82
N ILE A 107 14.33 -9.75 -5.09
CA ILE A 107 14.74 -9.40 -6.45
C ILE A 107 15.15 -10.66 -7.23
N ALA A 108 16.03 -11.47 -6.66
CA ALA A 108 16.50 -12.69 -7.31
C ALA A 108 15.34 -13.65 -7.62
N LYS A 109 14.45 -13.88 -6.65
CA LYS A 109 13.31 -14.78 -6.82
C LYS A 109 12.24 -14.25 -7.81
N LEU A 110 12.04 -12.94 -7.85
CA LEU A 110 11.13 -12.34 -8.82
C LEU A 110 11.70 -12.42 -10.25
N ILE A 111 13.01 -12.26 -10.42
CA ILE A 111 13.68 -12.45 -11.71
C ILE A 111 13.60 -13.93 -12.14
N ASP A 112 13.85 -14.87 -11.22
CA ASP A 112 13.70 -16.31 -11.47
C ASP A 112 12.26 -16.69 -11.90
N ASP A 113 11.25 -15.92 -11.46
CA ASP A 113 9.81 -16.10 -11.80
C ASP A 113 9.36 -15.19 -12.98
N ASP A 114 10.28 -14.83 -13.86
CA ASP A 114 10.03 -14.07 -15.11
C ASP A 114 9.48 -12.64 -14.89
N PHE A 115 9.86 -11.97 -13.80
CA PHE A 115 9.56 -10.57 -13.62
C PHE A 115 10.75 -9.67 -13.99
N ASP A 116 10.50 -8.67 -14.85
CA ASP A 116 11.43 -7.59 -15.12
C ASP A 116 11.37 -6.58 -13.95
N ILE A 117 12.30 -6.68 -13.02
CA ILE A 117 12.35 -5.85 -11.82
C ILE A 117 13.40 -4.75 -11.96
N ALA A 118 13.00 -3.49 -11.82
CA ALA A 118 13.93 -2.41 -11.62
C ALA A 118 14.50 -2.48 -10.20
N VAL A 119 15.81 -2.59 -10.08
CA VAL A 119 16.52 -2.58 -8.81
C VAL A 119 16.89 -1.14 -8.46
N CYS A 120 16.40 -0.66 -7.31
CA CYS A 120 16.65 0.70 -6.85
C CYS A 120 17.50 0.64 -5.57
N GLU A 121 18.68 1.23 -5.58
CA GLU A 121 19.56 1.31 -4.41
C GLU A 121 19.72 2.74 -3.87
N THR A 122 19.25 3.71 -4.65
CA THR A 122 19.28 5.12 -4.29
C THR A 122 17.91 5.76 -4.56
N MET A 123 17.66 6.89 -3.92
CA MET A 123 16.49 7.73 -4.16
C MET A 123 16.90 9.16 -4.43
N PRO A 124 16.04 9.98 -5.06
CA PRO A 124 16.31 11.40 -5.24
C PRO A 124 16.53 12.08 -3.88
N ALA A 125 17.68 12.74 -3.72
CA ALA A 125 18.10 13.32 -2.44
C ALA A 125 17.14 14.40 -1.91
N GLU A 126 16.45 15.10 -2.82
CA GLU A 126 15.57 16.22 -2.48
C GLU A 126 14.12 15.81 -2.19
N ILE A 127 13.73 14.59 -2.57
CA ILE A 127 12.33 14.13 -2.50
C ILE A 127 12.19 13.02 -1.47
N GLY A 128 13.19 12.15 -1.36
CA GLY A 128 13.13 10.97 -0.50
C GLY A 128 12.22 9.87 -1.05
N MET A 129 11.71 9.03 -0.16
CA MET A 129 10.80 7.93 -0.49
C MET A 129 9.38 8.46 -0.73
N GLY A 130 8.68 7.84 -1.67
CA GLY A 130 7.29 8.16 -1.99
C GLY A 130 6.33 7.97 -0.81
N HIS A 131 5.29 8.78 -0.78
CA HIS A 131 4.30 8.80 0.31
C HIS A 131 3.63 7.44 0.54
N GLY A 132 3.50 6.60 -0.48
CA GLY A 132 2.91 5.27 -0.36
C GLY A 132 3.66 4.39 0.64
N ALA A 133 4.99 4.40 0.62
CA ALA A 133 5.80 3.68 1.61
C ALA A 133 5.89 4.43 2.96
N LEU A 134 5.95 5.76 2.93
CA LEU A 134 6.06 6.57 4.14
C LEU A 134 4.82 6.51 5.03
N PHE A 135 3.63 6.33 4.45
CA PHE A 135 2.37 6.24 5.20
C PHE A 135 2.43 5.18 6.31
N LEU A 136 3.07 4.04 6.06
CA LEU A 136 3.26 2.99 7.04
C LEU A 136 3.97 3.52 8.30
N TYR A 137 5.08 4.23 8.12
CA TYR A 137 5.88 4.75 9.23
C TYR A 137 5.23 5.94 9.94
N GLU A 138 4.49 6.72 9.20
CA GLU A 138 3.89 7.92 9.74
C GLU A 138 2.58 7.64 10.47
N ARG A 139 1.91 6.54 10.17
CA ARG A 139 0.54 6.27 10.62
C ARG A 139 0.32 4.93 11.30
N LEU A 140 1.10 3.90 10.99
CA LEU A 140 0.86 2.54 11.47
C LEU A 140 1.96 1.99 12.37
N LEU A 141 3.11 2.67 12.46
CA LEU A 141 4.17 2.27 13.36
C LEU A 141 4.34 3.33 14.47
N ALA A 142 4.45 2.85 15.70
CA ALA A 142 4.78 3.72 16.82
C ALA A 142 6.11 4.46 16.56
N ALA A 143 6.20 5.70 17.02
CA ALA A 143 7.32 6.58 16.69
C ALA A 143 8.70 6.07 17.13
N ASP A 144 8.72 5.22 18.14
CA ASP A 144 9.91 4.59 18.74
C ASP A 144 10.23 3.22 18.12
N LYS A 145 9.30 2.61 17.36
CA LYS A 145 9.50 1.32 16.71
C LYS A 145 9.93 1.53 15.26
N VAL A 146 11.17 1.19 14.96
CA VAL A 146 11.69 1.15 13.59
C VAL A 146 11.81 -0.30 13.17
N VAL A 147 10.84 -0.77 12.38
CA VAL A 147 10.90 -2.07 11.75
C VAL A 147 11.50 -1.89 10.36
N PRO A 148 12.55 -2.64 9.97
CA PRO A 148 13.07 -2.57 8.60
C PRO A 148 11.99 -2.88 7.57
N VAL A 149 12.05 -2.22 6.41
CA VAL A 149 11.06 -2.43 5.36
C VAL A 149 11.72 -2.75 4.03
N VAL A 150 11.01 -3.46 3.17
CA VAL A 150 11.37 -3.66 1.77
C VAL A 150 10.25 -3.11 0.89
N PRO A 151 10.43 -1.94 0.26
CA PRO A 151 9.46 -1.39 -0.66
C PRO A 151 9.42 -2.15 -1.99
N VAL A 152 8.24 -2.62 -2.37
CA VAL A 152 7.92 -3.15 -3.70
C VAL A 152 6.96 -2.17 -4.37
N ILE A 153 7.41 -1.55 -5.43
CA ILE A 153 6.74 -0.43 -6.08
C ILE A 153 6.11 -0.88 -7.38
N ILE A 154 4.83 -0.58 -7.56
CA ILE A 154 4.06 -0.90 -8.76
C ILE A 154 3.70 0.39 -9.49
N ASN A 155 3.98 0.47 -10.77
CA ASN A 155 3.40 1.52 -11.60
C ASN A 155 1.91 1.24 -11.82
N THR A 156 1.08 1.80 -10.96
CA THR A 156 -0.38 1.66 -11.04
C THR A 156 -1.00 2.70 -11.97
N PHE A 157 -0.32 3.81 -12.22
CA PHE A 157 -0.93 5.04 -12.73
C PHE A 157 -0.50 5.43 -14.16
N TYR A 158 0.80 5.29 -14.50
CA TYR A 158 1.37 5.90 -15.70
C TYR A 158 1.44 4.93 -16.90
N PRO A 159 0.53 5.09 -17.91
CA PRO A 159 0.66 4.35 -19.15
C PRO A 159 1.88 4.84 -19.96
N PRO A 160 2.38 4.05 -20.91
CA PRO A 160 1.91 2.73 -21.32
C PRO A 160 2.41 1.58 -20.41
N ASN A 161 3.31 1.86 -19.46
CA ASN A 161 3.95 0.84 -18.61
C ASN A 161 3.19 0.60 -17.31
N GLN A 162 1.89 0.83 -17.31
CA GLN A 162 1.00 0.54 -16.18
C GLN A 162 0.81 -0.98 -16.05
N ALA A 163 0.94 -1.49 -14.83
CA ALA A 163 0.86 -2.93 -14.58
C ALA A 163 -0.56 -3.49 -14.79
N PRO A 164 -0.78 -4.46 -15.70
CA PRO A 164 -2.07 -5.15 -15.82
C PRO A 164 -2.42 -5.92 -14.53
N ILE A 165 -3.72 -6.01 -14.20
CA ILE A 165 -4.17 -6.66 -12.96
C ILE A 165 -3.69 -8.11 -12.83
N ARG A 166 -3.66 -8.87 -13.94
CA ARG A 166 -3.14 -10.24 -13.96
C ARG A 166 -1.66 -10.31 -13.55
N ARG A 167 -0.85 -9.31 -13.94
CA ARG A 167 0.56 -9.23 -13.55
C ARG A 167 0.71 -8.81 -12.10
N CYS A 168 -0.14 -7.92 -11.61
CA CYS A 168 -0.15 -7.54 -10.20
C CYS A 168 -0.45 -8.74 -9.29
N TYR A 169 -1.46 -9.55 -9.62
CA TYR A 169 -1.78 -10.74 -8.85
C TYR A 169 -0.64 -11.79 -8.87
N ARG A 170 -0.05 -12.03 -10.05
CA ARG A 170 1.11 -12.92 -10.19
C ARG A 170 2.31 -12.41 -9.38
N LEU A 171 2.58 -11.10 -9.42
CA LEU A 171 3.62 -10.48 -8.59
C LEU A 171 3.39 -10.77 -7.11
N GLY A 172 2.16 -10.63 -6.64
CA GLY A 172 1.82 -10.95 -5.26
C GLY A 172 2.16 -12.39 -4.90
N ARG A 173 1.75 -13.35 -5.72
CA ARG A 173 2.08 -14.78 -5.49
C ARG A 173 3.58 -15.04 -5.50
N ALA A 174 4.32 -14.40 -6.40
CA ALA A 174 5.77 -14.50 -6.46
C ALA A 174 6.44 -13.90 -5.20
N ILE A 175 5.93 -12.77 -4.70
CA ILE A 175 6.37 -12.19 -3.41
C ILE A 175 6.13 -13.18 -2.27
N HIS A 176 4.95 -13.82 -2.21
CA HIS A 176 4.67 -14.85 -1.22
C HIS A 176 5.67 -16.00 -1.29
N ALA A 177 5.91 -16.55 -2.48
CA ALA A 177 6.86 -17.65 -2.66
C ALA A 177 8.29 -17.24 -2.28
N ALA A 178 8.71 -16.03 -2.65
CA ALA A 178 10.02 -15.51 -2.30
C ALA A 178 10.18 -15.33 -0.78
N VAL A 179 9.22 -14.70 -0.10
CA VAL A 179 9.22 -14.56 1.36
C VAL A 179 9.26 -15.94 2.02
N SER A 180 8.49 -16.88 1.49
CA SER A 180 8.41 -18.25 1.98
C SER A 180 9.72 -19.04 1.89
N SER A 181 10.53 -18.73 0.88
CA SER A 181 11.81 -19.38 0.64
C SER A 181 13.01 -18.67 1.30
N PHE A 182 12.75 -17.55 2.00
CA PHE A 182 13.82 -16.80 2.66
C PHE A 182 14.37 -17.57 3.86
N ALA A 183 15.67 -17.89 3.82
CA ALA A 183 16.30 -18.79 4.79
C ALA A 183 16.38 -18.26 6.23
N PRO A 184 16.67 -16.96 6.48
CA PRO A 184 16.59 -16.43 7.84
C PRO A 184 15.17 -16.50 8.39
N ALA A 185 15.01 -17.07 9.58
CA ALA A 185 13.70 -17.17 10.25
C ALA A 185 13.28 -15.79 10.75
N LYS A 186 12.58 -15.02 9.89
CA LYS A 186 12.00 -13.70 10.22
C LYS A 186 10.48 -13.76 10.14
N ARG A 187 9.83 -13.02 11.02
CA ARG A 187 8.38 -12.73 10.90
C ARG A 187 8.23 -11.60 9.89
N VAL A 188 7.77 -11.93 8.70
CA VAL A 188 7.57 -10.97 7.62
C VAL A 188 6.12 -10.56 7.57
N ALA A 189 5.84 -9.27 7.75
CA ALA A 189 4.54 -8.71 7.43
C ALA A 189 4.52 -8.24 5.97
N ILE A 190 3.45 -8.55 5.25
CA ILE A 190 3.17 -7.95 3.94
C ILE A 190 2.08 -6.91 4.13
N VAL A 191 2.41 -5.66 3.81
CA VAL A 191 1.50 -4.52 3.93
C VAL A 191 1.25 -3.95 2.54
N CYS A 192 0.02 -3.57 2.25
CA CYS A 192 -0.34 -2.86 1.03
C CYS A 192 -0.69 -1.42 1.38
N SER A 193 -0.10 -0.48 0.67
CA SER A 193 -0.44 0.94 0.73
C SER A 193 -1.16 1.36 -0.55
N GLY A 194 -2.12 2.24 -0.40
CA GLY A 194 -2.93 2.78 -1.49
C GLY A 194 -4.41 2.79 -1.15
N GLY A 195 -5.14 3.77 -1.67
CA GLY A 195 -6.58 3.85 -1.53
C GLY A 195 -7.29 2.83 -2.43
N LEU A 196 -8.56 2.56 -2.13
CA LEU A 196 -9.44 2.03 -3.13
C LEU A 196 -9.92 3.18 -4.03
N SER A 197 -11.07 3.08 -4.70
CA SER A 197 -11.49 4.15 -5.61
C SER A 197 -11.50 5.51 -4.92
N HIS A 198 -10.77 6.47 -5.47
CA HIS A 198 -10.72 7.85 -4.99
C HIS A 198 -10.49 8.81 -6.16
N PHE A 199 -10.65 10.12 -5.95
CA PHE A 199 -10.94 11.15 -6.93
C PHE A 199 -12.33 10.96 -7.54
N ALA A 200 -12.58 9.90 -8.29
CA ALA A 200 -13.91 9.44 -8.66
C ALA A 200 -14.25 8.18 -7.85
N MET A 201 -15.24 8.29 -6.97
CA MET A 201 -15.65 7.17 -6.11
C MET A 201 -16.45 6.15 -6.91
N ASP A 202 -16.03 4.89 -6.83
CA ASP A 202 -16.64 3.74 -7.48
C ASP A 202 -16.91 2.63 -6.46
N GLU A 203 -18.02 2.77 -5.74
CA GLU A 203 -18.35 1.87 -4.64
C GLU A 203 -18.62 0.44 -5.10
N GLU A 204 -19.22 0.27 -6.28
CA GLU A 204 -19.49 -1.04 -6.84
C GLU A 204 -18.18 -1.80 -7.11
N LEU A 205 -17.23 -1.13 -7.77
CA LEU A 205 -15.93 -1.72 -8.06
C LEU A 205 -15.17 -2.06 -6.76
N ASP A 206 -15.23 -1.18 -5.79
CA ASP A 206 -14.59 -1.38 -4.50
C ASP A 206 -15.16 -2.60 -3.75
N ARG A 207 -16.50 -2.72 -3.69
CA ARG A 207 -17.16 -3.86 -3.06
C ARG A 207 -16.86 -5.15 -3.80
N SER A 208 -16.87 -5.12 -5.13
CA SER A 208 -16.52 -6.27 -5.97
C SER A 208 -15.10 -6.76 -5.67
N LEU A 209 -14.13 -5.85 -5.56
CA LEU A 209 -12.76 -6.19 -5.18
C LEU A 209 -12.69 -6.82 -3.78
N LEU A 210 -13.31 -6.19 -2.78
CA LEU A 210 -13.27 -6.68 -1.40
C LEU A 210 -13.93 -8.06 -1.25
N ASP A 211 -15.06 -8.27 -1.92
CA ASP A 211 -15.74 -9.56 -1.91
C ASP A 211 -14.92 -10.66 -2.61
N ALA A 212 -14.27 -10.33 -3.73
CA ALA A 212 -13.40 -11.26 -4.42
C ALA A 212 -12.18 -11.64 -3.57
N ILE A 213 -11.55 -10.67 -2.89
CA ILE A 213 -10.44 -10.95 -1.95
C ILE A 213 -10.94 -11.85 -0.81
N ARG A 214 -12.07 -11.50 -0.17
CA ARG A 214 -12.63 -12.25 0.96
C ARG A 214 -12.93 -13.70 0.62
N ARG A 215 -13.43 -13.94 -0.59
CA ARG A 215 -13.75 -15.30 -1.10
C ARG A 215 -12.54 -16.01 -1.69
N LYS A 216 -11.38 -15.34 -1.77
CA LYS A 216 -10.18 -15.84 -2.48
C LYS A 216 -10.49 -16.21 -3.95
N ASP A 217 -11.39 -15.45 -4.54
CA ASP A 217 -11.92 -15.69 -5.88
C ASP A 217 -11.05 -15.02 -6.92
N ARG A 218 -10.04 -15.75 -7.38
CA ARG A 218 -9.10 -15.28 -8.39
C ARG A 218 -9.79 -14.87 -9.69
N ASP A 219 -10.78 -15.65 -10.13
CA ASP A 219 -11.44 -15.38 -11.41
C ASP A 219 -12.28 -14.11 -11.31
N ALA A 220 -12.94 -13.87 -10.20
CA ALA A 220 -13.62 -12.61 -9.94
C ALA A 220 -12.64 -11.41 -9.88
N LEU A 221 -11.44 -11.59 -9.30
CA LEU A 221 -10.39 -10.55 -9.34
C LEU A 221 -9.93 -10.24 -10.76
N MET A 222 -9.76 -11.27 -11.59
CA MET A 222 -9.33 -11.10 -12.99
C MET A 222 -10.45 -10.56 -13.90
N ALA A 223 -11.71 -10.70 -13.51
CA ALA A 223 -12.86 -10.16 -14.20
C ALA A 223 -13.17 -8.69 -13.86
N LEU A 224 -12.46 -8.09 -12.91
CA LEU A 224 -12.65 -6.68 -12.57
C LEU A 224 -12.37 -5.78 -13.78
N PRO A 225 -13.20 -4.73 -14.00
CA PRO A 225 -13.09 -3.86 -15.17
C PRO A 225 -11.85 -2.96 -15.07
N GLU A 226 -10.72 -3.41 -15.62
CA GLU A 226 -9.43 -2.73 -15.54
C GLU A 226 -9.46 -1.32 -16.11
N GLN A 227 -10.32 -1.06 -17.11
CA GLN A 227 -10.54 0.25 -17.71
C GLN A 227 -11.14 1.27 -16.72
N ARG A 228 -11.75 0.83 -15.62
CA ARG A 228 -12.24 1.69 -14.53
C ARG A 228 -11.14 2.03 -13.52
N MET A 229 -10.00 1.32 -13.57
CA MET A 229 -8.87 1.52 -12.66
C MET A 229 -7.93 2.61 -13.17
N VAL A 230 -8.42 3.84 -13.22
CA VAL A 230 -7.71 5.02 -13.70
C VAL A 230 -7.58 6.06 -12.58
N GLN A 231 -6.64 6.99 -12.73
CA GLN A 231 -6.35 8.02 -11.72
C GLN A 231 -6.14 7.39 -10.33
N GLY A 232 -6.71 7.95 -9.27
CA GLY A 232 -6.60 7.39 -7.91
C GLY A 232 -7.10 5.95 -7.80
N THR A 233 -8.16 5.59 -8.54
CA THR A 233 -8.69 4.22 -8.57
C THR A 233 -7.68 3.20 -9.11
N SER A 234 -6.62 3.65 -9.79
CA SER A 234 -5.54 2.79 -10.28
C SER A 234 -4.80 2.03 -9.17
N GLU A 235 -4.84 2.54 -7.94
CA GLU A 235 -4.20 1.91 -6.76
C GLU A 235 -4.85 0.59 -6.33
N LEU A 236 -6.02 0.23 -6.88
CA LEU A 236 -6.60 -1.11 -6.74
C LEU A 236 -5.62 -2.22 -7.18
N ARG A 237 -4.67 -1.89 -8.05
CA ARG A 237 -3.61 -2.81 -8.48
C ARG A 237 -2.70 -3.25 -7.34
N ASN A 238 -2.42 -2.35 -6.39
CA ASN A 238 -1.68 -2.70 -5.18
C ASN A 238 -2.46 -3.73 -4.34
N TRP A 239 -3.78 -3.55 -4.21
CA TRP A 239 -4.66 -4.46 -3.49
C TRP A 239 -4.76 -5.84 -4.16
N ILE A 240 -4.77 -5.87 -5.49
CA ILE A 240 -4.76 -7.12 -6.27
C ILE A 240 -3.43 -7.85 -6.08
N ALA A 241 -2.30 -7.12 -6.04
CA ALA A 241 -1.01 -7.72 -5.71
C ALA A 241 -0.99 -8.26 -4.27
N ALA A 242 -1.50 -7.50 -3.31
CA ALA A 242 -1.63 -7.97 -1.94
C ALA A 242 -2.54 -9.20 -1.82
N ALA A 243 -3.65 -9.25 -2.57
CA ALA A 243 -4.51 -10.42 -2.63
C ALA A 243 -3.77 -11.68 -3.12
N GLY A 244 -2.91 -11.53 -4.13
CA GLY A 244 -2.05 -12.63 -4.57
C GLY A 244 -1.00 -13.05 -3.54
N ALA A 245 -0.40 -12.07 -2.82
CA ALA A 245 0.61 -12.34 -1.81
C ALA A 245 0.02 -13.02 -0.54
N LEU A 246 -1.23 -12.73 -0.25
CA LEU A 246 -1.92 -13.16 0.96
C LEU A 246 -3.01 -14.22 0.68
N GLU A 247 -3.03 -14.79 -0.51
CA GLU A 247 -4.03 -15.78 -0.95
C GLU A 247 -4.23 -16.95 0.04
N PRO A 248 -3.18 -17.52 0.68
CA PRO A 248 -3.37 -18.60 1.64
C PRO A 248 -4.09 -18.19 2.94
N LEU A 249 -4.22 -16.86 3.19
CA LEU A 249 -4.69 -16.33 4.46
C LEU A 249 -6.14 -15.89 4.38
N ASP A 250 -6.83 -15.91 5.53
CA ASP A 250 -8.19 -15.41 5.62
C ASP A 250 -8.19 -13.88 5.80
N MET A 251 -9.12 -13.21 5.13
CA MET A 251 -9.28 -11.78 5.20
C MET A 251 -10.34 -11.37 6.20
N THR A 252 -10.02 -10.45 7.08
CA THR A 252 -10.98 -9.70 7.90
C THR A 252 -11.00 -8.24 7.50
N LEU A 253 -12.16 -7.72 7.14
CA LEU A 253 -12.35 -6.29 6.90
C LEU A 253 -12.43 -5.57 8.25
N VAL A 254 -11.41 -4.78 8.58
CA VAL A 254 -11.37 -4.00 9.83
C VAL A 254 -12.33 -2.83 9.74
N ASP A 255 -12.31 -2.11 8.62
CA ASP A 255 -13.24 -1.01 8.38
C ASP A 255 -13.28 -0.56 6.91
N TYR A 256 -14.32 0.21 6.57
CA TYR A 256 -14.52 0.77 5.24
C TYR A 256 -15.19 2.14 5.33
N PHE A 257 -14.45 3.19 5.05
CA PHE A 257 -14.93 4.56 5.10
C PHE A 257 -15.06 5.18 3.72
N GLN A 258 -16.13 5.93 3.53
CA GLN A 258 -16.31 6.83 2.40
C GLN A 258 -16.34 8.25 2.94
N ALA A 259 -15.31 9.02 2.68
CA ALA A 259 -15.26 10.43 3.04
C ALA A 259 -15.35 11.28 1.76
N PRO A 260 -16.50 11.87 1.46
CA PRO A 260 -16.62 12.79 0.34
C PRO A 260 -15.80 14.05 0.62
N ARG A 261 -15.03 14.50 -0.36
CA ARG A 261 -14.22 15.71 -0.29
C ARG A 261 -14.48 16.59 -1.51
N THR A 262 -14.67 17.88 -1.28
CA THR A 262 -14.68 18.88 -2.35
C THR A 262 -13.42 19.73 -2.25
N LEU A 263 -12.67 19.82 -3.35
CA LEU A 263 -11.61 20.79 -3.51
C LEU A 263 -11.91 21.57 -4.80
N GLY A 264 -12.22 22.88 -4.66
CA GLY A 264 -12.21 23.80 -5.77
C GLY A 264 -13.10 23.44 -6.97
N GLY A 265 -14.29 22.90 -6.77
CA GLY A 265 -15.22 22.55 -7.83
C GLY A 265 -15.10 21.13 -8.39
N ASP A 266 -13.97 20.45 -8.19
CA ASP A 266 -13.80 19.06 -8.54
C ASP A 266 -14.08 18.16 -7.32
N ARG A 267 -14.82 17.09 -7.56
CA ARG A 267 -15.28 16.19 -6.48
C ARG A 267 -14.24 15.14 -6.24
N ILE A 268 -13.51 15.29 -5.17
CA ILE A 268 -12.53 14.32 -4.72
C ILE A 268 -13.11 13.58 -3.51
N GLY A 269 -13.38 12.30 -3.68
CA GLY A 269 -13.62 11.40 -2.55
C GLY A 269 -12.30 10.79 -2.09
N ILE A 270 -11.91 11.00 -0.84
CA ILE A 270 -10.82 10.24 -0.22
C ILE A 270 -11.45 9.08 0.53
N ARG A 271 -11.06 7.87 0.18
CA ARG A 271 -11.40 6.67 0.92
C ARG A 271 -10.13 6.13 1.56
N ILE A 272 -10.13 6.05 2.87
CA ILE A 272 -9.11 5.33 3.61
C ILE A 272 -9.72 3.99 3.98
N ARG A 273 -9.06 2.92 3.58
CA ARG A 273 -9.48 1.56 3.89
C ARG A 273 -8.40 0.83 4.63
N LEU A 274 -8.84 0.08 5.57
CA LEU A 274 -8.00 -0.70 6.45
C LEU A 274 -8.46 -2.15 6.34
N LEU A 275 -7.63 -2.98 5.73
CA LEU A 275 -7.81 -4.43 5.75
C LEU A 275 -6.99 -4.98 6.90
N GLY A 276 -7.66 -5.58 7.88
CA GLY A 276 -7.05 -6.51 8.81
C GLY A 276 -7.28 -7.93 8.31
N ILE A 277 -6.27 -8.75 8.32
CA ILE A 277 -6.36 -10.18 8.05
C ILE A 277 -6.59 -10.87 9.39
N GLY A 278 -7.69 -11.61 9.55
CA GLY A 278 -8.29 -12.23 10.74
C GLY A 278 -7.41 -12.58 11.96
N ASP A 279 -7.95 -13.25 12.94
CA ASP A 279 -7.22 -13.69 14.16
C ASP A 279 -5.94 -14.50 13.89
N ARG A 280 -5.74 -14.93 12.63
CA ARG A 280 -4.55 -15.56 12.09
C ARG A 280 -3.56 -14.61 11.42
N ILE A 281 -3.63 -13.29 11.64
CA ILE A 281 -2.52 -12.39 11.29
C ILE A 281 -1.21 -12.92 11.87
N TRP A 282 -1.27 -13.58 12.99
CA TRP A 282 -0.15 -14.30 13.59
C TRP A 282 0.46 -15.39 12.70
N GLU A 283 -0.33 -16.11 11.90
CA GLU A 283 0.19 -17.14 11.00
C GLU A 283 0.71 -16.54 9.69
N ALA A 284 0.11 -15.44 9.21
CA ALA A 284 0.62 -14.70 8.06
C ALA A 284 1.99 -14.06 8.33
N ILE A 285 2.21 -13.67 9.58
CA ILE A 285 3.41 -13.00 10.04
C ILE A 285 4.39 -14.01 10.67
N ARG A 286 3.92 -15.18 11.12
CA ARG A 286 4.73 -16.30 11.57
C ARG A 286 5.03 -17.26 10.42
N TRP A 287 5.69 -16.81 9.39
CA TRP A 287 6.34 -17.74 8.48
C TRP A 287 7.58 -18.31 9.18
N THR A 288 7.47 -19.56 9.66
CA THR A 288 8.63 -20.39 9.97
C THR A 288 8.72 -21.48 8.91
N PRO A 289 9.91 -21.72 8.30
CA PRO A 289 10.11 -22.71 7.24
C PRO A 289 9.73 -24.17 7.60
N LYS A 290 9.31 -24.44 8.83
CA LYS A 290 9.09 -25.80 9.37
C LYS A 290 7.71 -26.42 9.08
N GLN A 291 6.77 -25.77 8.41
CA GLN A 291 5.43 -26.32 8.21
C GLN A 291 5.12 -26.88 6.81
N TYR A 292 6.11 -26.95 5.92
CA TYR A 292 5.98 -27.70 4.67
C TYR A 292 6.89 -28.94 4.67
N THR A 293 6.65 -29.89 5.57
CA THR A 293 7.03 -31.29 5.33
C THR A 293 5.83 -31.94 4.64
N ARG A 294 6.08 -32.36 3.41
CA ARG A 294 5.15 -33.14 2.57
C ARG A 294 4.57 -34.31 3.34
N SER A 295 3.28 -34.42 3.37
CA SER A 295 2.57 -35.69 3.42
C SER A 295 2.02 -36.02 2.03
#